data_a9025723b6d5990ae10bc75f1da56052
#
_entry.id   a9025723b6d5990ae10bc75f1da56052
#
_cell.length_a   1.000
_cell.length_b   1.000
_cell.length_c   1.000
_cell.angle_alpha   90.00
_cell.angle_beta   90.00
_cell.angle_gamma   90.00
#
_symmetry.space_group_name_H-M   'P 1'
#
loop_
_entity.id
_entity.type
_entity.pdbx_description
1 polymer ?
#
loop_
_entity_poly.entity_id
_entity_poly.type
_entity_poly.pdbx_seq_one_letter_code
_entity_poly.pdbx_strand_id
1 'polypeptide(L)'
;TPIDLLLSNTGNDLTSYRLSVLDDLPDGWVTSVNTTSSTADTILDLPANVYDWPIAGNSHMEHFQLKVTTDPLAEAYSIQDVNIKVEDSTTGLLIDIIPVSIRVGPYVNASLSPTNQTVELNTTLSETPLTRVYVTNTGNTPTTYSLWLDDSQSTNVDFTLESPNEILVAPGFTDSVKVRLSATD
;
A
#
# COMPACT_ATOMS: atom_id res chain seq x y z
N THR A 1 5.23 -3.53 -7.77
CA THR A 1 5.81 -3.85 -9.10
C THR A 1 5.14 -5.11 -9.62
N PRO A 2 4.65 -5.14 -10.87
CA PRO A 2 4.11 -6.36 -11.46
C PRO A 2 5.22 -7.40 -11.65
N ILE A 3 4.84 -8.67 -11.62
CA ILE A 3 5.69 -9.81 -11.92
C ILE A 3 5.32 -10.28 -13.32
N ASP A 4 6.27 -10.28 -14.24
CA ASP A 4 6.06 -10.74 -15.59
C ASP A 4 6.18 -12.26 -15.65
N LEU A 5 5.16 -12.92 -16.19
CA LEU A 5 5.10 -14.36 -16.40
C LEU A 5 4.89 -14.62 -17.87
N LEU A 6 5.58 -15.63 -18.38
CA LEU A 6 5.42 -16.13 -19.74
C LEU A 6 4.94 -17.57 -19.70
N LEU A 7 3.81 -17.83 -20.32
CA LEU A 7 3.27 -19.18 -20.45
C LEU A 7 3.20 -19.57 -21.92
N SER A 8 3.78 -20.72 -22.27
CA SER A 8 3.80 -21.26 -23.63
C SER A 8 3.02 -22.56 -23.72
N ASN A 9 2.07 -22.63 -24.62
CA ASN A 9 1.42 -23.88 -24.98
C ASN A 9 2.21 -24.60 -26.07
N THR A 10 3.00 -25.61 -25.69
CA THR A 10 3.80 -26.43 -26.60
C THR A 10 3.02 -27.58 -27.20
N GLY A 11 1.75 -27.78 -26.80
CA GLY A 11 0.85 -28.76 -27.42
C GLY A 11 0.34 -28.32 -28.79
N ASN A 12 -0.44 -29.17 -29.42
CA ASN A 12 -1.00 -28.89 -30.76
C ASN A 12 -2.36 -28.20 -30.72
N ASP A 13 -3.06 -28.31 -29.56
CA ASP A 13 -4.44 -27.86 -29.45
C ASP A 13 -4.55 -26.65 -28.51
N LEU A 14 -5.64 -25.91 -28.65
CA LEU A 14 -6.02 -24.88 -27.70
C LEU A 14 -6.22 -25.51 -26.32
N THR A 15 -5.53 -24.98 -25.32
CA THR A 15 -5.62 -25.44 -23.93
C THR A 15 -5.86 -24.25 -23.02
N SER A 16 -6.79 -24.39 -22.10
CA SER A 16 -7.00 -23.39 -21.05
C SER A 16 -6.17 -23.74 -19.83
N TYR A 17 -5.34 -22.80 -19.40
CA TYR A 17 -4.49 -22.92 -18.23
C TYR A 17 -5.11 -22.15 -17.07
N ARG A 18 -5.04 -22.73 -15.88
CA ARG A 18 -5.44 -22.09 -14.64
C ARG A 18 -4.22 -21.71 -13.85
N LEU A 19 -4.14 -20.42 -13.50
CA LEU A 19 -3.16 -19.90 -12.56
C LEU A 19 -3.83 -19.66 -11.22
N SER A 20 -3.23 -20.14 -10.14
CA SER A 20 -3.72 -19.90 -8.78
C SER A 20 -2.56 -19.65 -7.84
N VAL A 21 -2.76 -18.77 -6.87
CA VAL A 21 -1.83 -18.61 -5.75
C VAL A 21 -2.16 -19.67 -4.72
N LEU A 22 -1.20 -20.56 -4.43
CA LEU A 22 -1.40 -21.71 -3.55
C LEU A 22 -1.39 -21.36 -2.08
N ASP A 23 -0.56 -20.39 -1.70
CA ASP A 23 -0.36 -20.02 -0.32
C ASP A 23 -1.39 -18.97 0.12
N ASP A 24 -1.79 -19.03 1.38
CA ASP A 24 -2.59 -17.97 1.97
C ASP A 24 -1.76 -16.68 1.99
N LEU A 25 -2.25 -15.68 1.31
CA LEU A 25 -1.65 -14.35 1.38
C LEU A 25 -1.90 -13.73 2.76
N PRO A 26 -0.95 -12.93 3.27
CA PRO A 26 -1.19 -12.16 4.48
C PRO A 26 -2.47 -11.30 4.38
N ASP A 27 -3.09 -11.03 5.51
CA ASP A 27 -4.28 -10.20 5.57
C ASP A 27 -4.08 -8.85 4.85
N GLY A 28 -5.06 -8.44 4.08
CA GLY A 28 -5.02 -7.20 3.32
C GLY A 28 -4.21 -7.25 2.01
N TRP A 29 -3.57 -8.38 1.68
CA TRP A 29 -2.91 -8.56 0.40
C TRP A 29 -3.90 -9.02 -0.66
N VAL A 30 -3.76 -8.48 -1.86
CA VAL A 30 -4.63 -8.78 -3.01
C VAL A 30 -3.79 -9.04 -4.24
N THR A 31 -4.14 -10.07 -5.00
CA THR A 31 -3.55 -10.35 -6.30
C THR A 31 -4.48 -9.96 -7.43
N SER A 32 -3.91 -9.53 -8.55
CA SER A 32 -4.62 -9.36 -9.82
C SER A 32 -3.72 -9.76 -10.98
N VAL A 33 -4.29 -10.38 -12.01
CA VAL A 33 -3.60 -10.72 -13.24
C VAL A 33 -4.10 -9.81 -14.36
N ASN A 34 -3.16 -9.20 -15.06
CA ASN A 34 -3.42 -8.47 -16.29
C ASN A 34 -2.69 -9.19 -17.42
N THR A 35 -3.28 -9.20 -18.62
CA THR A 35 -2.57 -9.65 -19.80
C THR A 35 -2.16 -8.47 -20.64
N THR A 36 -1.12 -8.65 -21.41
CA THR A 36 -0.71 -7.70 -22.44
C THR A 36 -1.47 -7.91 -23.74
N SER A 37 -2.20 -9.04 -23.87
CA SER A 37 -3.05 -9.35 -25.01
C SER A 37 -4.46 -8.78 -24.82
N SER A 38 -4.96 -8.06 -25.81
CA SER A 38 -6.26 -7.38 -25.78
C SER A 38 -7.48 -8.31 -25.96
N THR A 39 -7.29 -9.62 -25.96
CA THR A 39 -8.34 -10.62 -26.25
C THR A 39 -8.73 -11.47 -25.07
N ALA A 40 -8.40 -11.04 -23.88
CA ALA A 40 -8.71 -11.78 -22.68
C ALA A 40 -10.13 -11.59 -22.21
N ASP A 41 -10.97 -12.57 -22.42
CA ASP A 41 -12.22 -12.71 -21.68
C ASP A 41 -11.89 -13.12 -20.24
N THR A 42 -12.03 -12.19 -19.31
CA THR A 42 -11.97 -12.47 -17.87
C THR A 42 -13.17 -13.35 -17.53
N ILE A 43 -12.96 -14.61 -17.19
CA ILE A 43 -14.04 -15.49 -16.69
C ILE A 43 -14.41 -15.00 -15.30
N LEU A 44 -15.63 -14.51 -15.14
CA LEU A 44 -16.12 -13.66 -14.04
C LEU A 44 -16.50 -14.40 -12.75
N ASP A 45 -16.31 -15.72 -12.60
CA ASP A 45 -16.79 -16.45 -11.42
C ASP A 45 -15.74 -17.34 -10.74
N LEU A 46 -14.47 -16.96 -10.82
CA LEU A 46 -13.43 -17.72 -10.13
C LEU A 46 -13.20 -17.20 -8.70
N PRO A 47 -12.84 -18.11 -7.76
CA PRO A 47 -12.42 -17.71 -6.43
C PRO A 47 -11.30 -16.66 -6.48
N ALA A 48 -11.17 -15.83 -5.46
CA ALA A 48 -10.05 -14.91 -5.34
C ALA A 48 -8.72 -15.63 -5.56
N ASN A 49 -7.79 -15.00 -6.29
CA ASN A 49 -6.47 -15.55 -6.63
C ASN A 49 -6.44 -16.74 -7.61
N VAL A 50 -7.50 -16.95 -8.39
CA VAL A 50 -7.57 -17.97 -9.44
C VAL A 50 -7.89 -17.31 -10.79
N TYR A 51 -7.13 -17.67 -11.85
CA TYR A 51 -7.25 -17.05 -13.17
C TYR A 51 -7.17 -18.12 -14.27
N ASP A 52 -8.19 -18.24 -15.13
CA ASP A 52 -8.23 -19.17 -16.25
C ASP A 52 -7.90 -18.46 -17.56
N TRP A 53 -7.06 -19.10 -18.39
CA TRP A 53 -6.55 -18.49 -19.60
C TRP A 53 -6.43 -19.47 -20.78
N PRO A 54 -7.13 -19.25 -21.91
CA PRO A 54 -6.97 -20.07 -23.10
C PRO A 54 -5.73 -19.64 -23.91
N ILE A 55 -4.86 -20.58 -24.24
CA ILE A 55 -3.69 -20.38 -25.08
C ILE A 55 -3.74 -21.33 -26.28
N ALA A 56 -3.62 -20.78 -27.49
CA ALA A 56 -3.57 -21.57 -28.70
C ALA A 56 -2.35 -22.52 -28.70
N GLY A 57 -2.48 -23.67 -29.37
CA GLY A 57 -1.37 -24.62 -29.53
C GLY A 57 -0.26 -24.12 -30.45
N ASN A 58 0.68 -25.01 -30.79
CA ASN A 58 1.82 -24.75 -31.65
C ASN A 58 2.81 -23.69 -31.10
N SER A 59 3.16 -23.80 -29.86
CA SER A 59 4.11 -22.90 -29.18
C SER A 59 3.66 -21.43 -29.09
N HIS A 60 2.35 -21.21 -29.09
CA HIS A 60 1.82 -19.89 -28.84
C HIS A 60 2.18 -19.46 -27.38
N MET A 61 2.54 -18.22 -27.22
CA MET A 61 2.98 -17.66 -25.94
C MET A 61 2.07 -16.51 -25.52
N GLU A 62 1.75 -16.47 -24.22
CA GLU A 62 1.04 -15.35 -23.61
C GLU A 62 1.86 -14.76 -22.48
N HIS A 63 1.85 -13.44 -22.41
CA HIS A 63 2.48 -12.67 -21.36
C HIS A 63 1.44 -12.24 -20.35
N PHE A 64 1.73 -12.53 -19.09
CA PHE A 64 0.91 -12.12 -17.95
C PHE A 64 1.68 -11.18 -17.05
N GLN A 65 0.95 -10.31 -16.38
CA GLN A 65 1.47 -9.53 -15.27
C GLN A 65 0.68 -9.86 -14.01
N LEU A 66 1.32 -10.55 -13.08
CA LEU A 66 0.80 -10.72 -11.74
C LEU A 66 1.15 -9.48 -10.93
N LYS A 67 0.13 -8.75 -10.49
CA LYS A 67 0.29 -7.63 -9.56
C LYS A 67 -0.13 -8.09 -8.18
N VAL A 68 0.74 -7.88 -7.22
CA VAL A 68 0.45 -8.06 -5.80
C VAL A 68 0.37 -6.69 -5.15
N THR A 69 -0.75 -6.43 -4.49
CA THR A 69 -0.97 -5.23 -3.68
C THR A 69 -0.91 -5.65 -2.23
N THR A 70 -0.02 -5.05 -1.46
CA THR A 70 0.18 -5.33 -0.04
C THR A 70 -0.64 -4.38 0.82
N ASP A 71 -0.90 -4.77 2.07
CA ASP A 71 -1.40 -3.84 3.08
C ASP A 71 -0.43 -2.64 3.20
N PRO A 72 -0.92 -1.39 3.28
CA PRO A 72 -0.08 -0.22 3.48
C PRO A 72 0.81 -0.26 4.73
N LEU A 73 0.41 -1.02 5.75
CA LEU A 73 1.16 -1.22 6.99
C LEU A 73 1.99 -2.51 7.00
N ALA A 74 2.01 -3.28 5.89
CA ALA A 74 2.87 -4.46 5.78
C ALA A 74 4.33 -4.09 6.05
N GLU A 75 5.00 -4.85 6.91
CA GLU A 75 6.35 -4.54 7.38
C GLU A 75 7.32 -4.33 6.21
N ALA A 76 7.96 -3.16 6.19
CA ALA A 76 8.94 -2.82 5.16
C ALA A 76 10.13 -3.79 5.17
N TYR A 77 10.58 -4.17 3.98
CA TYR A 77 11.67 -5.14 3.75
C TYR A 77 11.36 -6.58 4.13
N SER A 78 10.17 -6.88 4.67
CA SER A 78 9.73 -8.26 4.84
C SER A 78 9.67 -8.98 3.48
N ILE A 79 9.85 -10.30 3.51
CA ILE A 79 9.77 -11.15 2.33
C ILE A 79 8.66 -12.17 2.57
N GLN A 80 7.76 -12.25 1.59
CA GLN A 80 6.72 -13.28 1.55
C GLN A 80 6.97 -14.16 0.33
N ASP A 81 7.20 -15.44 0.57
CA ASP A 81 7.27 -16.42 -0.51
C ASP A 81 5.86 -16.93 -0.81
N VAL A 82 5.53 -16.98 -2.09
CA VAL A 82 4.27 -17.50 -2.60
C VAL A 82 4.53 -18.44 -3.75
N ASN A 83 3.68 -19.46 -3.90
CA ASN A 83 3.74 -20.40 -5.01
C ASN A 83 2.60 -20.14 -5.98
N ILE A 84 2.92 -19.97 -7.25
CA ILE A 84 1.94 -19.87 -8.32
C ILE A 84 1.81 -21.26 -8.95
N LYS A 85 0.64 -21.87 -8.80
CA LYS A 85 0.29 -23.13 -9.42
C LYS A 85 -0.23 -22.88 -10.84
N VAL A 86 0.26 -23.65 -11.78
CA VAL A 86 -0.23 -23.70 -13.15
C VAL A 86 -0.80 -25.09 -13.43
N GLU A 87 -2.05 -25.16 -13.82
CA GLU A 87 -2.73 -26.41 -14.16
C GLU A 87 -3.55 -26.27 -15.45
N ASP A 88 -3.81 -27.37 -16.11
CA ASP A 88 -4.83 -27.44 -17.16
C ASP A 88 -6.21 -27.27 -16.52
N SER A 89 -6.94 -26.22 -16.92
CA SER A 89 -8.21 -25.86 -16.25
C SER A 89 -9.33 -26.85 -16.55
N THR A 90 -9.20 -27.64 -17.62
CA THR A 90 -10.20 -28.64 -18.02
C THR A 90 -10.01 -29.97 -17.28
N THR A 91 -8.77 -30.42 -17.15
CA THR A 91 -8.44 -31.71 -16.56
C THR A 91 -8.01 -31.65 -15.11
N GLY A 92 -7.62 -30.46 -14.62
CA GLY A 92 -7.03 -30.26 -13.32
C GLY A 92 -5.60 -30.82 -13.18
N LEU A 93 -4.97 -31.18 -14.31
CA LEU A 93 -3.60 -31.71 -14.30
C LEU A 93 -2.61 -30.60 -13.94
N LEU A 94 -1.84 -30.84 -12.89
CA LEU A 94 -0.74 -29.95 -12.51
C LEU A 94 0.32 -29.93 -13.62
N ILE A 95 0.67 -28.72 -14.07
CA ILE A 95 1.68 -28.47 -15.08
C ILE A 95 2.97 -27.99 -14.42
N ASP A 96 2.87 -26.98 -13.56
CA ASP A 96 4.04 -26.41 -12.89
C ASP A 96 3.67 -25.68 -11.58
N ILE A 97 4.69 -25.48 -10.73
CA ILE A 97 4.62 -24.61 -9.54
C ILE A 97 5.79 -23.63 -9.61
N ILE A 98 5.46 -22.35 -9.68
CA ILE A 98 6.43 -21.28 -9.81
C ILE A 98 6.60 -20.59 -8.45
N PRO A 99 7.74 -20.73 -7.76
CA PRO A 99 8.01 -20.01 -6.53
C PRO A 99 8.32 -18.53 -6.84
N VAL A 100 7.71 -17.62 -6.09
CA VAL A 100 7.90 -16.17 -6.22
C VAL A 100 8.13 -15.57 -4.85
N SER A 101 9.24 -14.85 -4.69
CA SER A 101 9.54 -14.09 -3.47
C SER A 101 9.13 -12.63 -3.66
N ILE A 102 8.21 -12.16 -2.82
CA ILE A 102 7.68 -10.80 -2.85
C ILE A 102 8.32 -10.03 -1.70
N ARG A 103 9.07 -8.98 -2.03
CA ARG A 103 9.65 -8.09 -1.03
C ARG A 103 8.82 -6.83 -0.89
N VAL A 104 8.40 -6.50 0.34
CA VAL A 104 7.70 -5.25 0.66
C VAL A 104 8.66 -4.08 0.60
N GLY A 105 8.36 -3.10 -0.24
CA GLY A 105 9.11 -1.84 -0.30
C GLY A 105 8.78 -0.91 0.87
N PRO A 106 9.70 0.02 1.22
CA PRO A 106 9.41 1.06 2.19
C PRO A 106 8.38 2.05 1.62
N TYR A 107 7.44 2.45 2.46
CA TYR A 107 6.43 3.46 2.15
C TYR A 107 6.33 4.45 3.29
N VAL A 108 6.54 5.73 2.98
CA VAL A 108 6.48 6.83 3.95
C VAL A 108 5.25 7.69 3.65
N ASN A 109 4.38 7.83 4.63
CA ASN A 109 3.21 8.69 4.53
C ASN A 109 2.74 9.10 5.93
N ALA A 110 2.05 10.24 6.01
CA ALA A 110 1.49 10.74 7.27
C ALA A 110 0.14 11.41 7.07
N SER A 111 -0.64 11.42 8.12
CA SER A 111 -1.83 12.26 8.24
C SER A 111 -1.72 13.17 9.46
N LEU A 112 -2.28 14.38 9.34
CA LEU A 112 -2.35 15.37 10.43
C LEU A 112 -3.77 15.52 10.93
N SER A 113 -3.92 15.72 12.24
CA SER A 113 -5.21 15.98 12.88
C SER A 113 -5.03 16.93 14.08
N PRO A 114 -5.95 17.88 14.29
CA PRO A 114 -7.04 18.25 13.40
C PRO A 114 -6.52 18.98 12.14
N THR A 115 -7.22 18.86 11.04
CA THR A 115 -6.90 19.61 9.80
C THR A 115 -7.32 21.08 9.89
N ASN A 116 -8.20 21.39 10.84
CA ASN A 116 -8.66 22.75 11.14
C ASN A 116 -9.06 22.82 12.60
N GLN A 117 -8.67 23.88 13.29
CA GLN A 117 -8.97 24.10 14.72
C GLN A 117 -9.19 25.58 14.99
N THR A 118 -10.22 25.89 15.77
CA THR A 118 -10.47 27.24 16.30
C THR A 118 -10.03 27.28 17.77
N VAL A 119 -9.22 28.24 18.11
CA VAL A 119 -8.78 28.49 19.50
C VAL A 119 -9.12 29.93 19.86
N GLU A 120 -9.84 30.12 20.96
CA GLU A 120 -10.15 31.47 21.46
C GLU A 120 -8.98 31.95 22.34
N LEU A 121 -8.46 33.12 22.01
CA LEU A 121 -7.45 33.84 22.80
C LEU A 121 -8.13 34.88 23.70
N ASN A 122 -7.91 34.76 25.00
CA ASN A 122 -8.34 35.79 25.94
C ASN A 122 -7.16 36.69 26.27
N THR A 123 -7.15 37.88 25.67
CA THR A 123 -6.06 38.87 25.84
C THR A 123 -6.00 39.48 27.24
N THR A 124 -7.03 39.32 28.07
CA THR A 124 -7.05 39.81 29.46
C THR A 124 -6.46 38.82 30.48
N LEU A 125 -6.25 37.59 30.08
CA LEU A 125 -5.62 36.56 30.89
C LEU A 125 -4.21 36.32 30.32
N SER A 126 -3.22 36.33 31.21
CA SER A 126 -1.83 35.97 30.83
C SER A 126 -1.65 34.48 30.49
N GLU A 127 -2.72 33.77 30.36
CA GLU A 127 -2.69 32.35 29.94
C GLU A 127 -2.63 32.22 28.41
N THR A 128 -1.61 31.57 27.96
CA THR A 128 -1.43 31.23 26.53
C THR A 128 -2.02 29.83 26.32
N PRO A 129 -3.09 29.69 25.51
CA PRO A 129 -3.68 28.39 25.26
C PRO A 129 -2.70 27.47 24.53
N LEU A 130 -2.75 26.20 24.93
CA LEU A 130 -2.00 25.11 24.30
C LEU A 130 -2.95 24.29 23.46
N THR A 131 -2.62 24.12 22.22
CA THR A 131 -3.30 23.14 21.35
C THR A 131 -2.35 22.01 20.97
N ARG A 132 -2.88 20.95 20.37
CA ARG A 132 -2.10 19.80 19.91
C ARG A 132 -2.36 19.53 18.45
N VAL A 133 -1.29 19.22 17.73
CA VAL A 133 -1.34 18.64 16.39
C VAL A 133 -0.87 17.21 16.50
N TYR A 134 -1.69 16.29 16.02
CA TYR A 134 -1.40 14.86 16.01
C TYR A 134 -0.86 14.48 14.63
N VAL A 135 0.20 13.69 14.63
CA VAL A 135 0.81 13.12 13.44
C VAL A 135 0.65 11.61 13.52
N THR A 136 -0.07 11.05 12.58
CA THR A 136 -0.21 9.59 12.43
C THR A 136 0.67 9.12 11.28
N ASN A 137 1.56 8.16 11.55
CA ASN A 137 2.32 7.50 10.51
C ASN A 137 1.42 6.49 9.80
N THR A 138 1.01 6.79 8.57
CA THR A 138 0.21 5.91 7.70
C THR A 138 1.06 5.13 6.70
N GLY A 139 2.39 5.23 6.81
CA GLY A 139 3.36 4.42 6.09
C GLY A 139 3.74 3.15 6.85
N ASN A 140 4.67 2.38 6.29
CA ASN A 140 5.11 1.09 6.84
C ASN A 140 6.54 1.10 7.41
N THR A 141 7.14 2.27 7.56
CA THR A 141 8.46 2.45 8.18
C THR A 141 8.39 3.42 9.33
N PRO A 142 9.11 3.18 10.44
CA PRO A 142 9.30 4.20 11.46
C PRO A 142 9.90 5.46 10.84
N THR A 143 9.25 6.60 11.01
CA THR A 143 9.63 7.83 10.33
C THR A 143 9.72 8.98 11.30
N THR A 144 10.81 9.77 11.19
CA THR A 144 10.94 11.03 11.91
C THR A 144 10.29 12.13 11.07
N TYR A 145 9.29 12.77 11.64
CA TYR A 145 8.59 13.91 11.04
C TYR A 145 9.11 15.20 11.66
N SER A 146 9.53 16.14 10.81
CA SER A 146 9.89 17.49 11.22
C SER A 146 8.68 18.40 11.03
N LEU A 147 8.29 19.12 12.06
CA LEU A 147 7.17 20.06 12.05
C LEU A 147 7.69 21.49 12.15
N TRP A 148 7.13 22.35 11.36
CA TRP A 148 7.35 23.80 11.46
C TRP A 148 6.04 24.54 11.34
N LEU A 149 6.01 25.73 11.88
CA LEU A 149 4.85 26.63 11.81
C LEU A 149 5.03 27.57 10.60
N ASP A 150 3.97 27.74 9.83
CA ASP A 150 3.86 28.81 8.85
C ASP A 150 2.89 29.86 9.41
N ASP A 151 3.43 30.96 9.90
CA ASP A 151 2.68 32.07 10.48
C ASP A 151 2.51 33.25 9.49
N SER A 152 2.91 33.07 8.23
CA SER A 152 2.91 34.11 7.21
C SER A 152 1.53 34.78 6.96
N GLN A 153 0.46 34.10 7.36
CA GLN A 153 -0.92 34.60 7.25
C GLN A 153 -1.50 35.06 8.60
N SER A 154 -0.74 34.92 9.69
CA SER A 154 -1.22 35.33 11.00
C SER A 154 -1.01 36.82 11.22
N THR A 155 -2.00 37.44 11.90
CA THR A 155 -1.93 38.83 12.33
C THR A 155 -2.29 38.88 13.80
N ASN A 156 -1.46 39.54 14.61
CA ASN A 156 -1.68 39.71 16.04
C ASN A 156 -1.65 38.41 16.87
N VAL A 157 -1.10 37.31 16.32
CA VAL A 157 -0.94 36.04 17.01
C VAL A 157 0.40 35.44 16.67
N ASP A 158 1.17 35.11 17.69
CA ASP A 158 2.40 34.31 17.58
C ASP A 158 2.13 32.84 17.92
N PHE A 159 2.76 31.97 17.14
CA PHE A 159 2.72 30.52 17.36
C PHE A 159 4.11 30.02 17.76
N THR A 160 4.16 29.15 18.75
CA THR A 160 5.40 28.51 19.18
C THR A 160 5.21 27.02 19.32
N LEU A 161 6.10 26.24 18.71
CA LEU A 161 6.17 24.80 18.97
C LEU A 161 6.81 24.59 20.34
N GLU A 162 6.09 23.91 21.23
CA GLU A 162 6.61 23.51 22.54
C GLU A 162 7.29 22.15 22.46
N SER A 163 8.41 22.04 21.77
CA SER A 163 9.31 20.89 21.80
C SER A 163 8.69 19.48 21.65
N PRO A 164 9.35 18.54 21.04
CA PRO A 164 10.35 18.75 20.01
C PRO A 164 9.67 19.04 18.65
N ASN A 165 10.35 19.73 17.77
CA ASN A 165 9.88 19.93 16.40
C ASN A 165 10.09 18.69 15.52
N GLU A 166 10.73 17.66 16.05
CA GLU A 166 10.93 16.36 15.42
C GLU A 166 10.36 15.24 16.28
N ILE A 167 9.56 14.39 15.72
CA ILE A 167 8.93 13.24 16.37
C ILE A 167 9.14 11.98 15.56
N LEU A 168 9.56 10.90 16.20
CA LEU A 168 9.67 9.57 15.58
C LEU A 168 8.36 8.82 15.83
N VAL A 169 7.67 8.47 14.75
CA VAL A 169 6.40 7.76 14.84
C VAL A 169 6.52 6.39 14.16
N ALA A 170 6.19 5.33 14.86
CA ALA A 170 6.15 3.98 14.32
C ALA A 170 4.94 3.81 13.37
N PRO A 171 4.98 2.85 12.42
CA PRO A 171 3.87 2.57 11.50
C PRO A 171 2.55 2.33 12.25
N GLY A 172 1.47 2.98 11.80
CA GLY A 172 0.14 2.89 12.40
C GLY A 172 -0.04 3.64 13.72
N PHE A 173 1.01 4.21 14.30
CA PHE A 173 0.94 4.95 15.55
C PHE A 173 0.77 6.46 15.31
N THR A 174 0.33 7.12 16.38
CA THR A 174 0.11 8.58 16.44
C THR A 174 0.91 9.18 17.56
N ASP A 175 1.58 10.28 17.30
CA ASP A 175 2.19 11.13 18.31
C ASP A 175 1.72 12.58 18.14
N SER A 176 2.05 13.47 19.06
CA SER A 176 1.55 14.85 19.04
C SER A 176 2.60 15.88 19.41
N VAL A 177 2.51 17.02 18.77
CA VAL A 177 3.27 18.22 19.10
C VAL A 177 2.34 19.26 19.71
N LYS A 178 2.81 19.95 20.74
CA LYS A 178 2.09 21.05 21.37
C LYS A 178 2.42 22.36 20.67
N VAL A 179 1.41 23.13 20.39
CA VAL A 179 1.50 24.48 19.85
C VAL A 179 0.97 25.45 20.88
N ARG A 180 1.79 26.42 21.25
CA ARG A 180 1.39 27.54 22.12
C ARG A 180 1.01 28.72 21.23
N LEU A 181 -0.06 29.39 21.61
CA LEU A 181 -0.53 30.60 20.94
C LEU A 181 -0.41 31.77 21.92
N SER A 182 0.08 32.91 21.44
CA SER A 182 0.12 34.17 22.19
C SER A 182 -0.38 35.32 21.33
N ALA A 183 -1.16 36.21 21.93
CA ALA A 183 -1.52 37.44 21.24
C ALA A 183 -0.29 38.39 21.21
N THR A 184 -0.07 39.03 20.06
CA THR A 184 0.88 40.15 19.92
C THR A 184 0.14 41.46 20.02
N ASP A 185 0.70 42.40 20.74
CA ASP A 185 0.16 43.78 20.87
C ASP A 185 0.22 44.51 19.53
#